data_19245d77947c5c5ebf367cc47ced38a7
#
_entry.id   19245d77947c5c5ebf367cc47ced38a7
#
_cell.length_a   1.000
_cell.length_b   1.000
_cell.length_c   1.000
_cell.angle_alpha   90.00
_cell.angle_beta   90.00
_cell.angle_gamma   90.00
#
_symmetry.space_group_name_H-M   'P 1'
#
loop_
_entity.id
_entity.type
_entity.pdbx_description
1 polymer ?
#
loop_
_entity_poly.entity_id
_entity_poly.type
_entity_poly.pdbx_seq_one_letter_code
_entity_poly.pdbx_strand_id
1 'polypeptide(L)'
;LSPGDRAPMMDVNDLSGNAVQIGGSRVDYRLLFFLSLDCPICKSLLPVVLSVAAAERVELVFVSDGGRSQDHHHFVHRHGLANYRYVLSETLGMSYAVGKLPYAVLIAPSGTITSLGIVNNREHLESLFTAKDIGVGTVQEYLQEQTQPFD
;
A
#
# COMPACT_ATOMS: atom_id res chain seq x y z
N LEU A 1 1.18 8.84 11.03
CA LEU A 1 1.37 7.41 11.22
C LEU A 1 2.84 7.03 11.07
N SER A 2 3.25 6.09 11.88
CA SER A 2 4.62 5.60 11.87
C SER A 2 4.65 4.08 11.95
N PRO A 3 5.74 3.45 11.53
CA PRO A 3 5.91 2.01 11.73
C PRO A 3 5.76 1.65 13.20
N GLY A 4 5.13 0.51 13.44
CA GLY A 4 4.78 0.07 14.78
C GLY A 4 3.41 0.52 15.25
N ASP A 5 2.85 1.56 14.63
CA ASP A 5 1.49 1.99 14.91
C ASP A 5 0.49 0.95 14.42
N ARG A 6 -0.66 0.87 15.05
CA ARG A 6 -1.74 0.08 14.52
C ARG A 6 -2.28 0.74 13.26
N ALA A 7 -2.41 -0.03 12.20
CA ALA A 7 -3.03 0.46 10.97
C ALA A 7 -4.49 0.81 11.25
N PRO A 8 -4.95 2.01 10.85
CA PRO A 8 -6.34 2.40 11.05
C PRO A 8 -7.31 1.36 10.51
N MET A 9 -8.27 0.97 11.33
CA MET A 9 -9.29 -0.02 10.96
C MET A 9 -10.48 0.66 10.36
N MET A 10 -10.85 0.25 9.16
CA MET A 10 -12.04 0.76 8.46
C MET A 10 -12.68 -0.36 7.67
N ASP A 11 -13.99 -0.39 7.71
CA ASP A 11 -14.78 -1.29 6.86
C ASP A 11 -15.24 -0.49 5.65
N VAL A 12 -14.87 -0.95 4.46
CA VAL A 12 -15.21 -0.30 3.20
C VAL A 12 -15.68 -1.35 2.20
N ASN A 13 -16.31 -0.91 1.12
CA ASN A 13 -16.66 -1.79 0.02
C ASN A 13 -15.69 -1.57 -1.13
N ASP A 14 -15.28 -2.65 -1.79
CA ASP A 14 -14.49 -2.53 -3.01
C ASP A 14 -15.41 -2.21 -4.21
N LEU A 15 -14.81 -1.99 -5.37
CA LEU A 15 -15.58 -1.65 -6.57
C LEU A 15 -16.54 -2.76 -7.00
N SER A 16 -16.29 -3.99 -6.58
CA SER A 16 -17.17 -5.12 -6.86
C SER A 16 -18.32 -5.26 -5.85
N GLY A 17 -18.35 -4.38 -4.84
CA GLY A 17 -19.38 -4.41 -3.81
C GLY A 17 -19.07 -5.33 -2.63
N ASN A 18 -17.87 -5.91 -2.58
CA ASN A 18 -17.48 -6.80 -1.50
C ASN A 18 -16.91 -5.99 -0.31
N ALA A 19 -17.28 -6.41 0.90
CA ALA A 19 -16.79 -5.76 2.11
C ALA A 19 -15.30 -6.07 2.32
N VAL A 20 -14.54 -5.06 2.72
CA VAL A 20 -13.11 -5.16 3.00
C VAL A 20 -12.84 -4.45 4.32
N GLN A 21 -12.21 -5.15 5.26
CA GLN A 21 -11.66 -4.51 6.45
C GLN A 21 -10.20 -4.17 6.16
N ILE A 22 -9.86 -2.88 6.23
CA ILE A 22 -8.54 -2.42 5.80
C ILE A 22 -7.47 -2.69 6.84
N GLY A 23 -7.68 -2.33 8.08
CA GLY A 23 -6.75 -2.63 9.16
C GLY A 23 -7.10 -3.94 9.85
N GLY A 24 -6.47 -4.21 10.99
CA GLY A 24 -6.74 -5.40 11.78
C GLY A 24 -5.83 -6.57 11.44
N SER A 25 -5.92 -7.61 12.26
CA SER A 25 -5.09 -8.80 12.11
C SER A 25 -5.59 -9.68 10.96
N ARG A 26 -4.65 -10.29 10.25
CA ARG A 26 -4.94 -11.23 9.15
C ARG A 26 -3.79 -12.22 9.02
N VAL A 27 -3.95 -13.19 8.12
CA VAL A 27 -2.95 -14.25 7.95
C VAL A 27 -1.69 -13.72 7.25
N ASP A 28 -1.89 -12.90 6.22
CA ASP A 28 -0.80 -12.44 5.36
C ASP A 28 -0.50 -10.97 5.57
N TYR A 29 0.67 -10.55 5.12
CA TYR A 29 0.97 -9.13 4.95
C TYR A 29 0.04 -8.55 3.90
N ARG A 30 -0.29 -7.27 4.06
CA ARG A 30 -1.12 -6.54 3.09
C ARG A 30 -0.41 -5.26 2.68
N LEU A 31 -0.34 -5.03 1.37
CA LEU A 31 0.17 -3.78 0.81
C LEU A 31 -1.01 -2.94 0.35
N LEU A 32 -1.14 -1.73 0.90
CA LEU A 32 -2.06 -0.73 0.39
C LEU A 32 -1.29 0.15 -0.58
N PHE A 33 -1.80 0.32 -1.78
CA PHE A 33 -1.21 1.20 -2.77
C PHE A 33 -2.21 2.31 -3.11
N PHE A 34 -1.88 3.53 -2.70
CA PHE A 34 -2.72 4.70 -2.91
C PHE A 34 -2.35 5.37 -4.23
N LEU A 35 -3.36 5.61 -5.06
CA LEU A 35 -3.17 6.16 -6.40
C LEU A 35 -4.33 7.11 -6.75
N SER A 36 -4.21 7.79 -7.90
CA SER A 36 -5.34 8.51 -8.50
C SER A 36 -5.34 8.32 -10.00
N LEU A 37 -6.48 8.60 -10.62
CA LEU A 37 -6.63 8.48 -12.08
C LEU A 37 -5.75 9.47 -12.83
N ASP A 38 -5.40 10.58 -12.20
CA ASP A 38 -4.63 11.67 -12.82
C ASP A 38 -3.14 11.62 -12.50
N CYS A 39 -2.67 10.52 -11.94
CA CYS A 39 -1.28 10.39 -11.53
C CYS A 39 -0.50 9.53 -12.52
N PRO A 40 0.32 10.14 -13.41
CA PRO A 40 1.08 9.38 -14.40
C PRO A 40 2.08 8.41 -13.77
N ILE A 41 2.73 8.83 -12.68
CA ILE A 41 3.69 7.97 -11.96
C ILE A 41 2.98 6.76 -11.39
N CYS A 42 1.77 6.94 -10.83
CA CYS A 42 0.96 5.83 -10.33
C CYS A 42 0.74 4.79 -11.43
N LYS A 43 0.33 5.25 -12.60
CA LYS A 43 0.05 4.36 -13.75
C LYS A 43 1.29 3.61 -14.19
N SER A 44 2.42 4.29 -14.29
CA SER A 44 3.65 3.67 -14.74
C SER A 44 4.19 2.64 -13.75
N LEU A 45 3.84 2.77 -12.47
CA LEU A 45 4.27 1.85 -11.43
C LEU A 45 3.39 0.60 -11.30
N LEU A 46 2.20 0.58 -11.87
CA LEU A 46 1.28 -0.55 -11.70
C LEU A 46 1.90 -1.90 -12.03
N PRO A 47 2.59 -2.08 -13.18
CA PRO A 47 3.23 -3.37 -13.45
C PRO A 47 4.27 -3.75 -12.40
N VAL A 48 5.01 -2.77 -11.88
CA VAL A 48 6.00 -2.99 -10.83
C VAL A 48 5.34 -3.42 -9.53
N VAL A 49 4.26 -2.74 -9.15
CA VAL A 49 3.50 -3.06 -7.93
C VAL A 49 2.98 -4.49 -7.99
N LEU A 50 2.39 -4.89 -9.12
CA LEU A 50 1.87 -6.24 -9.30
C LEU A 50 2.99 -7.27 -9.20
N SER A 51 4.13 -7.00 -9.84
CA SER A 51 5.28 -7.89 -9.84
C SER A 51 5.87 -8.08 -8.44
N VAL A 52 6.08 -6.97 -7.72
CA VAL A 52 6.66 -7.00 -6.38
C VAL A 52 5.72 -7.66 -5.40
N ALA A 53 4.43 -7.34 -5.45
CA ALA A 53 3.44 -7.94 -4.55
C ALA A 53 3.37 -9.46 -4.74
N ALA A 54 3.44 -9.93 -6.00
CA ALA A 54 3.44 -11.35 -6.29
C ALA A 54 4.71 -12.04 -5.77
N ALA A 55 5.88 -11.42 -5.99
CA ALA A 55 7.15 -11.97 -5.53
C ALA A 55 7.21 -12.05 -4.00
N GLU A 56 6.69 -11.05 -3.32
CA GLU A 56 6.68 -10.98 -1.85
C GLU A 56 5.50 -11.74 -1.22
N ARG A 57 4.57 -12.23 -2.04
CA ARG A 57 3.39 -12.98 -1.60
C ARG A 57 2.55 -12.22 -0.60
N VAL A 58 2.31 -10.95 -0.87
CA VAL A 58 1.46 -10.10 -0.04
C VAL A 58 0.13 -9.88 -0.70
N GLU A 59 -0.90 -9.65 0.11
CA GLU A 59 -2.21 -9.24 -0.40
C GLU A 59 -2.12 -7.78 -0.82
N LEU A 60 -2.66 -7.45 -1.99
CA LEU A 60 -2.59 -6.11 -2.55
C LEU A 60 -3.97 -5.49 -2.58
N VAL A 61 -4.08 -4.26 -2.06
CA VAL A 61 -5.31 -3.47 -2.12
C VAL A 61 -4.96 -2.11 -2.71
N PHE A 62 -5.62 -1.76 -3.80
CA PHE A 62 -5.52 -0.43 -4.39
C PHE A 62 -6.54 0.49 -3.73
N VAL A 63 -6.12 1.71 -3.43
CA VAL A 63 -7.00 2.72 -2.83
C VAL A 63 -6.91 3.99 -3.66
N SER A 64 -8.06 4.50 -4.08
CA SER A 64 -8.13 5.73 -4.87
C SER A 64 -9.28 6.59 -4.39
N ASP A 65 -9.32 7.83 -4.87
CA ASP A 65 -10.43 8.73 -4.61
C ASP A 65 -10.65 9.63 -5.82
N GLY A 66 -11.70 10.45 -5.74
CA GLY A 66 -12.04 11.35 -6.82
C GLY A 66 -12.61 10.61 -8.04
N GLY A 67 -13.09 11.40 -9.01
CA GLY A 67 -13.65 10.85 -10.22
C GLY A 67 -14.95 10.10 -9.97
N ARG A 68 -15.45 9.45 -11.03
CA ARG A 68 -16.68 8.66 -10.95
C ARG A 68 -16.34 7.19 -10.84
N SER A 69 -17.20 6.43 -10.20
CA SER A 69 -17.07 4.98 -10.09
C SER A 69 -16.82 4.34 -11.47
N GLN A 70 -17.52 4.78 -12.48
CA GLN A 70 -17.39 4.29 -13.85
C GLN A 70 -15.96 4.48 -14.37
N ASP A 71 -15.33 5.61 -14.09
CA ASP A 71 -13.96 5.88 -14.53
C ASP A 71 -12.98 4.91 -13.88
N HIS A 72 -13.20 4.59 -12.60
CA HIS A 72 -12.38 3.62 -11.88
C HIS A 72 -12.58 2.19 -12.40
N HIS A 73 -13.80 1.83 -12.78
CA HIS A 73 -14.05 0.52 -13.41
C HIS A 73 -13.29 0.40 -14.74
N HIS A 74 -13.28 1.46 -15.55
CA HIS A 74 -12.49 1.50 -16.79
C HIS A 74 -11.00 1.37 -16.51
N PHE A 75 -10.52 2.08 -15.50
CA PHE A 75 -9.13 2.06 -15.10
C PHE A 75 -8.71 0.64 -14.67
N VAL A 76 -9.50 0.00 -13.84
CA VAL A 76 -9.24 -1.37 -13.36
C VAL A 76 -9.16 -2.33 -14.54
N HIS A 77 -10.09 -2.24 -15.47
CA HIS A 77 -10.11 -3.09 -16.66
C HIS A 77 -8.87 -2.84 -17.54
N ARG A 78 -8.60 -1.57 -17.81
CA ARG A 78 -7.51 -1.16 -18.69
C ARG A 78 -6.13 -1.60 -18.18
N HIS A 79 -5.93 -1.57 -16.87
CA HIS A 79 -4.63 -1.87 -16.26
C HIS A 79 -4.53 -3.28 -15.68
N GLY A 80 -5.51 -4.13 -15.94
CA GLY A 80 -5.45 -5.52 -15.50
C GLY A 80 -5.57 -5.72 -14.00
N LEU A 81 -6.34 -4.89 -13.32
CA LEU A 81 -6.47 -4.92 -11.86
C LEU A 81 -7.72 -5.67 -11.37
N ALA A 82 -8.45 -6.34 -12.26
CA ALA A 82 -9.74 -6.95 -11.93
C ALA A 82 -9.65 -8.03 -10.85
N ASN A 83 -8.51 -8.68 -10.71
CA ASN A 83 -8.33 -9.75 -9.72
C ASN A 83 -7.84 -9.23 -8.36
N TYR A 84 -7.75 -7.93 -8.21
CA TYR A 84 -7.27 -7.29 -6.98
C TYR A 84 -8.38 -6.46 -6.36
N ARG A 85 -8.30 -6.25 -5.05
CA ARG A 85 -9.23 -5.35 -4.40
C ARG A 85 -8.90 -3.91 -4.77
N TYR A 86 -9.91 -3.17 -5.13
CA TYR A 86 -9.78 -1.77 -5.50
C TYR A 86 -10.86 -0.99 -4.75
N VAL A 87 -10.45 -0.08 -3.89
CA VAL A 87 -11.35 0.66 -3.02
C VAL A 87 -11.35 2.13 -3.42
N LEU A 88 -12.54 2.70 -3.52
CA LEU A 88 -12.72 4.12 -3.80
C LEU A 88 -13.14 4.79 -2.49
N SER A 89 -12.20 5.46 -1.83
CA SER A 89 -12.42 6.06 -0.51
C SER A 89 -11.47 7.20 -0.22
N GLU A 90 -12.01 8.41 -0.17
CA GLU A 90 -11.27 9.58 0.29
C GLU A 90 -10.91 9.46 1.77
N THR A 91 -11.82 8.92 2.57
CA THR A 91 -11.64 8.76 4.01
C THR A 91 -10.43 7.91 4.34
N LEU A 92 -10.17 6.85 3.56
CA LEU A 92 -8.97 6.02 3.77
C LEU A 92 -7.69 6.83 3.59
N GLY A 93 -7.61 7.62 2.53
CA GLY A 93 -6.44 8.47 2.31
C GLY A 93 -6.19 9.41 3.49
N MET A 94 -7.25 9.99 4.03
CA MET A 94 -7.16 10.87 5.18
C MET A 94 -6.75 10.11 6.44
N SER A 95 -7.35 8.95 6.69
CA SER A 95 -7.04 8.13 7.86
C SER A 95 -5.60 7.64 7.88
N TYR A 96 -5.02 7.38 6.71
CA TYR A 96 -3.64 6.96 6.57
C TYR A 96 -2.68 8.12 6.34
N ALA A 97 -3.16 9.37 6.46
CA ALA A 97 -2.38 10.59 6.33
C ALA A 97 -1.60 10.66 5.01
N VAL A 98 -2.25 10.22 3.92
CA VAL A 98 -1.62 10.22 2.59
C VAL A 98 -1.66 11.63 2.03
N GLY A 99 -0.51 12.26 1.89
CA GLY A 99 -0.40 13.62 1.37
C GLY A 99 0.08 13.71 -0.07
N LYS A 100 0.77 12.68 -0.55
CA LYS A 100 1.30 12.64 -1.92
C LYS A 100 1.14 11.24 -2.50
N LEU A 101 1.02 11.15 -3.82
CA LEU A 101 0.83 9.91 -4.54
C LEU A 101 1.99 9.68 -5.53
N PRO A 102 2.35 8.45 -5.84
CA PRO A 102 1.90 7.21 -5.23
C PRO A 102 2.40 7.02 -3.80
N TYR A 103 1.59 6.40 -2.97
CA TYR A 103 1.93 6.17 -1.57
C TYR A 103 1.62 4.71 -1.23
N ALA A 104 2.46 4.07 -0.43
CA ALA A 104 2.25 2.68 -0.07
C ALA A 104 2.37 2.46 1.43
N VAL A 105 1.57 1.54 1.95
CA VAL A 105 1.59 1.15 3.35
C VAL A 105 1.62 -0.37 3.42
N LEU A 106 2.64 -0.90 4.09
CA LEU A 106 2.75 -2.35 4.32
C LEU A 106 2.29 -2.67 5.73
N ILE A 107 1.25 -3.49 5.84
CA ILE A 107 0.64 -3.88 7.11
C ILE A 107 1.00 -5.32 7.41
N ALA A 108 1.55 -5.55 8.60
CA ALA A 108 1.91 -6.90 9.06
C ALA A 108 0.67 -7.72 9.44
N PRO A 109 0.78 -9.05 9.51
CA PRO A 109 -0.33 -9.90 9.95
C PRO A 109 -0.93 -9.49 11.30
N SER A 110 -0.14 -8.92 12.19
CA SER A 110 -0.61 -8.43 13.50
C SER A 110 -1.54 -7.22 13.40
N GLY A 111 -1.59 -6.56 12.25
CA GLY A 111 -2.34 -5.32 12.06
C GLY A 111 -1.54 -4.06 12.31
N THR A 112 -0.22 -4.19 12.54
CA THR A 112 0.65 -3.04 12.72
C THR A 112 1.33 -2.66 11.40
N ILE A 113 1.64 -1.37 11.27
CA ILE A 113 2.34 -0.87 10.09
C ILE A 113 3.80 -1.30 10.16
N THR A 114 4.26 -2.00 9.14
CA THR A 114 5.66 -2.40 9.02
C THR A 114 6.51 -1.28 8.41
N SER A 115 6.00 -0.69 7.34
CA SER A 115 6.67 0.39 6.61
C SER A 115 5.65 1.16 5.79
N LEU A 116 5.97 2.40 5.42
CA LEU A 116 5.09 3.22 4.62
C LEU A 116 5.89 4.36 4.00
N GLY A 117 5.36 4.94 2.93
CA GLY A 117 5.97 6.11 2.33
C GLY A 117 5.58 6.33 0.88
N ILE A 118 6.10 7.42 0.33
CA ILE A 118 5.94 7.75 -1.09
C ILE A 118 6.82 6.79 -1.90
N VAL A 119 6.26 6.24 -2.97
CA VAL A 119 6.98 5.32 -3.85
C VAL A 119 6.95 5.84 -5.29
N ASN A 120 8.10 6.19 -5.83
CA ASN A 120 8.22 6.74 -7.18
C ASN A 120 8.81 5.76 -8.18
N ASN A 121 9.37 4.66 -7.71
CA ASN A 121 10.03 3.66 -8.55
C ASN A 121 10.09 2.30 -7.84
N ARG A 122 10.61 1.29 -8.56
CA ARG A 122 10.73 -0.07 -8.02
C ARG A 122 11.59 -0.10 -6.75
N GLU A 123 12.67 0.65 -6.73
CA GLU A 123 13.61 0.65 -5.61
C GLU A 123 12.94 1.13 -4.32
N HIS A 124 12.14 2.20 -4.41
CA HIS A 124 11.37 2.68 -3.27
C HIS A 124 10.39 1.60 -2.77
N LEU A 125 9.72 0.93 -3.69
CA LEU A 125 8.75 -0.09 -3.33
C LEU A 125 9.44 -1.28 -2.67
N GLU A 126 10.55 -1.75 -3.25
CA GLU A 126 11.30 -2.87 -2.70
C GLU A 126 11.86 -2.57 -1.32
N SER A 127 12.20 -1.32 -1.04
CA SER A 127 12.73 -0.93 0.26
C SER A 127 11.71 -1.10 1.39
N LEU A 128 10.42 -1.01 1.09
CA LEU A 128 9.38 -1.29 2.09
C LEU A 128 9.45 -2.75 2.56
N PHE A 129 9.75 -3.64 1.64
CA PHE A 129 9.84 -5.08 1.93
C PHE A 129 11.16 -5.47 2.56
N THR A 130 12.21 -4.70 2.34
CA THR A 130 13.48 -4.90 3.02
C THR A 130 13.28 -4.77 4.53
N ALA A 131 12.52 -3.77 4.97
CA ALA A 131 12.19 -3.60 6.37
C ALA A 131 11.45 -4.83 6.94
N LYS A 132 10.53 -5.41 6.17
CA LYS A 132 9.82 -6.63 6.54
C LYS A 132 10.79 -7.80 6.71
N ASP A 133 11.68 -8.00 5.74
CA ASP A 133 12.57 -9.16 5.69
C ASP A 133 13.58 -9.18 6.84
N ILE A 134 14.02 -8.01 7.29
CA ILE A 134 14.99 -7.92 8.38
C ILE A 134 14.36 -7.62 9.74
N GLY A 135 13.02 -7.51 9.78
CA GLY A 135 12.30 -7.32 11.03
C GLY A 135 12.34 -5.91 11.61
N VAL A 136 12.78 -4.91 10.83
CA VAL A 136 12.70 -3.51 11.24
C VAL A 136 11.47 -2.86 10.64
N GLY A 137 10.97 -1.80 11.27
CA GLY A 137 9.70 -1.19 10.90
C GLY A 137 9.75 -0.28 9.69
N THR A 138 10.90 0.30 9.36
CA THR A 138 11.05 1.23 8.24
C THR A 138 12.40 1.08 7.58
N VAL A 139 12.48 1.61 6.35
CA VAL A 139 13.76 1.80 5.68
C VAL A 139 14.69 2.69 6.51
N GLN A 140 14.13 3.72 7.15
CA GLN A 140 14.92 4.61 8.00
C GLN A 140 15.50 3.88 9.21
N GLU A 141 14.72 3.03 9.87
CA GLU A 141 15.21 2.21 10.97
C GLU A 141 16.31 1.26 10.49
N TYR A 142 16.12 0.66 9.33
CA TYR A 142 17.12 -0.19 8.71
C TYR A 142 18.43 0.57 8.49
N LEU A 143 18.34 1.76 7.93
CA LEU A 143 19.53 2.59 7.68
C LEU A 143 20.23 2.99 8.99
N GLN A 144 19.46 3.26 10.05
CA GLN A 144 20.03 3.56 11.36
C GLN A 144 20.84 2.37 11.89
N GLU A 145 20.29 1.15 11.77
CA GLU A 145 21.01 -0.06 12.18
C GLU A 145 22.30 -0.24 11.41
N GLN A 146 22.28 0.08 10.10
CA GLN A 146 23.46 -0.05 9.24
C GLN A 146 24.54 0.98 9.55
N THR A 147 24.16 2.16 10.03
CA THR A 147 25.08 3.26 10.26
C THR A 147 25.51 3.43 11.70
N GLN A 148 24.79 2.82 12.65
CA GLN A 148 25.15 2.89 14.06
C GLN A 148 26.45 2.11 14.29
N PRO A 149 27.43 2.74 14.97
CA PRO A 149 28.60 1.98 15.39
C PRO A 149 28.21 0.94 16.42
N PHE A 150 28.93 -0.12 16.43
CA PHE A 150 28.69 -1.19 17.39
C PHE A 150 29.19 -0.76 18.74
N ASP A 151 28.34 -0.19 19.52
CA ASP A 151 28.64 0.28 20.86
C ASP A 151 28.11 -0.69 21.88
#